data_e11efd3b1b9afbe24def84c09ca865bd
#
_entry.id   e11efd3b1b9afbe24def84c09ca865bd
#
_cell.length_a   1.000
_cell.length_b   1.000
_cell.length_c   1.000
_cell.angle_alpha   90.00
_cell.angle_beta   90.00
_cell.angle_gamma   90.00
#
_symmetry.space_group_name_H-M   'P 1'
#
loop_
_entity.id
_entity.type
_entity.pdbx_description
1 polymer ?
#
loop_
_entity_poly.entity_id
_entity_poly.type
_entity_poly.pdbx_seq_one_letter_code
_entity_poly.pdbx_strand_id
1 'polypeptide(L)'
;FKRFALMTQFMIFANADDKNTMDVMYTLDRRVRTFAIDNHADYRAINVNEYKPGFFEFDLKEWNTTDTTRIRLSVPGRHNIYNALAMCAVCRFVGLSAEQCAEAALNFKGAGRRFEVYGECNGALVIDDYAHHPTELRATLNTAKEMGYKRLIAVHQPFTYSRTKMLFNDFVDVLKIPDITVLTPIMGSREPNDPTITSAKLAAQIPGSVLVNSLQEAADWVKQNAQPGDLVITLGCGDIYKASKMMVK
;
A
#
# COMPACT_ATOMS: atom_id res chain seq x y z
N PHE A 1 12.06 13.61 -9.80
CA PHE A 1 10.77 14.23 -10.08
C PHE A 1 10.91 15.49 -10.96
N LYS A 2 11.69 16.51 -10.58
CA LYS A 2 11.82 17.78 -11.36
C LYS A 2 12.12 17.54 -12.84
N ARG A 3 13.14 16.69 -13.15
CA ARG A 3 13.49 16.37 -14.54
C ARG A 3 12.34 15.70 -15.30
N PHE A 4 11.63 14.79 -14.66
CA PHE A 4 10.46 14.13 -15.25
C PHE A 4 9.35 15.15 -15.54
N ALA A 5 9.04 16.02 -14.59
CA ALA A 5 8.03 17.05 -14.76
C ALA A 5 8.38 18.06 -15.91
N LEU A 6 9.68 18.43 -16.04
CA LEU A 6 10.17 19.26 -17.13
C LEU A 6 9.98 18.63 -18.52
N MET A 7 10.01 17.29 -18.62
CA MET A 7 9.80 16.55 -19.86
C MET A 7 8.32 16.37 -20.20
N THR A 8 7.41 16.68 -19.29
CA THR A 8 5.96 16.55 -19.53
C THR A 8 5.50 17.63 -20.50
N GLN A 9 4.81 17.22 -21.58
CA GLN A 9 4.41 18.11 -22.68
C GLN A 9 3.03 18.77 -22.45
N PHE A 10 2.08 18.09 -21.82
CA PHE A 10 0.69 18.55 -21.75
C PHE A 10 0.27 19.00 -20.36
N MET A 11 0.15 18.07 -19.41
CA MET A 11 -0.41 18.33 -18.08
C MET A 11 0.28 17.46 -17.03
N ILE A 12 0.53 18.04 -15.87
CA ILE A 12 0.98 17.34 -14.67
C ILE A 12 -0.18 17.27 -13.67
N PHE A 13 -0.42 16.11 -13.09
CA PHE A 13 -1.34 15.95 -11.97
C PHE A 13 -0.52 15.68 -10.71
N ALA A 14 -0.63 16.54 -9.71
CA ALA A 14 0.22 16.54 -8.52
C ALA A 14 -0.60 16.42 -7.24
N ASN A 15 -0.10 15.62 -6.29
CA ASN A 15 -0.69 15.53 -4.96
C ASN A 15 -0.33 16.78 -4.14
N ALA A 16 -1.31 17.63 -3.83
CA ALA A 16 -1.11 18.84 -3.06
C ALA A 16 -0.90 18.59 -1.55
N ASP A 17 -1.17 17.37 -1.08
CA ASP A 17 -0.88 16.98 0.31
C ASP A 17 0.58 16.50 0.47
N ASP A 18 1.31 16.28 -0.62
CA ASP A 18 2.73 15.93 -0.59
C ASP A 18 3.61 17.19 -0.78
N LYS A 19 4.19 17.63 0.34
CA LYS A 19 5.04 18.82 0.38
C LYS A 19 6.21 18.74 -0.62
N ASN A 20 6.89 17.59 -0.73
CA ASN A 20 8.05 17.45 -1.60
C ASN A 20 7.65 17.57 -3.07
N THR A 21 6.50 17.00 -3.44
CA THR A 21 5.93 17.15 -4.78
C THR A 21 5.64 18.63 -5.06
N MET A 22 4.96 19.32 -4.15
CA MET A 22 4.58 20.73 -4.36
C MET A 22 5.78 21.68 -4.38
N ASP A 23 6.80 21.44 -3.54
CA ASP A 23 8.06 22.21 -3.57
C ASP A 23 8.73 22.14 -4.95
N VAL A 24 8.63 21.00 -5.63
CA VAL A 24 9.11 20.88 -7.02
C VAL A 24 8.17 21.60 -8.00
N MET A 25 6.85 21.37 -7.91
CA MET A 25 5.88 21.94 -8.85
C MET A 25 5.92 23.46 -8.89
N TYR A 26 6.06 24.14 -7.75
CA TYR A 26 6.17 25.60 -7.66
C TYR A 26 7.40 26.18 -8.38
N THR A 27 8.43 25.37 -8.66
CA THR A 27 9.63 25.80 -9.39
C THR A 27 9.53 25.62 -10.90
N LEU A 28 8.38 25.14 -11.41
CA LEU A 28 8.23 24.77 -12.81
C LEU A 28 7.26 25.71 -13.54
N ASP A 29 7.66 26.16 -14.72
CA ASP A 29 6.75 26.77 -15.68
C ASP A 29 6.07 25.69 -16.53
N ARG A 30 5.10 25.01 -15.92
CA ARG A 30 4.33 23.90 -16.51
C ARG A 30 2.87 23.97 -16.09
N ARG A 31 1.99 23.39 -16.89
CA ARG A 31 0.58 23.23 -16.55
C ARG A 31 0.43 22.14 -15.50
N VAL A 32 0.01 22.53 -14.31
CA VAL A 32 -0.21 21.61 -13.18
C VAL A 32 -1.68 21.67 -12.77
N ARG A 33 -2.28 20.53 -12.56
CA ARG A 33 -3.53 20.35 -11.82
C ARG A 33 -3.24 19.56 -10.56
N THR A 34 -3.91 19.91 -9.49
CA THR A 34 -3.65 19.31 -8.18
C THR A 34 -4.83 18.48 -7.71
N PHE A 35 -4.52 17.47 -6.88
CA PHE A 35 -5.52 16.72 -6.13
C PHE A 35 -5.11 16.61 -4.66
N ALA A 36 -6.09 16.57 -3.75
CA ALA A 36 -5.84 16.51 -2.31
C ALA A 36 -7.04 15.96 -1.53
N ILE A 37 -6.76 15.47 -0.31
CA ILE A 37 -7.75 15.21 0.73
C ILE A 37 -7.82 16.41 1.68
N ASP A 38 -6.66 16.82 2.19
CA ASP A 38 -6.54 17.76 3.31
C ASP A 38 -6.32 19.22 2.84
N ASN A 39 -5.57 19.43 1.77
CA ASN A 39 -5.25 20.77 1.25
C ASN A 39 -6.22 21.26 0.15
N HIS A 40 -6.10 22.53 -0.21
CA HIS A 40 -6.75 23.07 -1.39
C HIS A 40 -6.14 22.50 -2.67
N ALA A 41 -7.00 22.04 -3.58
CA ALA A 41 -6.60 21.46 -4.86
C ALA A 41 -7.70 21.60 -5.91
N ASP A 42 -7.35 21.37 -7.20
CA ASP A 42 -8.30 21.37 -8.30
C ASP A 42 -9.32 20.22 -8.18
N TYR A 43 -8.89 19.07 -7.68
CA TYR A 43 -9.73 17.90 -7.41
C TYR A 43 -9.58 17.51 -5.94
N ARG A 44 -10.68 17.53 -5.19
CA ARG A 44 -10.65 17.25 -3.75
C ARG A 44 -11.58 16.12 -3.37
N ALA A 45 -11.12 15.30 -2.45
CA ALA A 45 -12.01 14.42 -1.70
C ALA A 45 -12.54 15.19 -0.48
N ILE A 46 -13.83 15.47 -0.47
CA ILE A 46 -14.53 16.05 0.68
C ILE A 46 -15.54 15.04 1.23
N ASN A 47 -16.02 15.24 2.46
CA ASN A 47 -16.96 14.31 3.11
C ASN A 47 -16.46 12.85 3.07
N VAL A 48 -15.15 12.67 3.34
CA VAL A 48 -14.53 11.34 3.38
C VAL A 48 -15.15 10.55 4.52
N ASN A 49 -15.68 9.37 4.20
CA ASN A 49 -16.34 8.48 5.13
C ASN A 49 -15.84 7.04 4.96
N GLU A 50 -15.63 6.36 6.07
CA GLU A 50 -15.38 4.93 6.10
C GLU A 50 -16.73 4.20 6.16
N TYR A 51 -17.18 3.58 5.06
CA TYR A 51 -18.49 2.92 5.00
C TYR A 51 -18.48 1.46 5.47
N LYS A 52 -17.31 0.85 5.54
CA LYS A 52 -17.00 -0.41 6.23
C LYS A 52 -15.52 -0.42 6.61
N PRO A 53 -15.08 -1.21 7.61
CA PRO A 53 -13.71 -1.23 8.08
C PRO A 53 -12.67 -1.30 6.95
N GLY A 54 -11.79 -0.30 6.87
CA GLY A 54 -10.76 -0.14 5.85
C GLY A 54 -11.21 0.37 4.49
N PHE A 55 -12.52 0.56 4.22
CA PHE A 55 -13.04 0.97 2.91
C PHE A 55 -13.70 2.35 2.95
N PHE A 56 -13.33 3.19 2.00
CA PHE A 56 -13.70 4.60 1.98
C PHE A 56 -14.61 5.00 0.83
N GLU A 57 -15.40 6.02 1.07
CA GLU A 57 -16.11 6.79 0.07
C GLU A 57 -15.92 8.28 0.35
N PHE A 58 -16.07 9.10 -0.68
CA PHE A 58 -15.92 10.55 -0.59
C PHE A 58 -16.72 11.26 -1.67
N ASP A 59 -16.92 12.56 -1.52
CA ASP A 59 -17.45 13.40 -2.58
C ASP A 59 -16.30 14.01 -3.35
N LEU A 60 -16.22 13.73 -4.66
CA LEU A 60 -15.30 14.41 -5.58
C LEU A 60 -15.80 15.84 -5.81
N LYS A 61 -15.00 16.83 -5.41
CA LYS A 61 -15.21 18.25 -5.67
C LYS A 61 -14.20 18.71 -6.70
N GLU A 62 -14.70 19.24 -7.82
CA GLU A 62 -13.85 19.83 -8.88
C GLU A 62 -13.80 21.35 -8.76
N TRP A 63 -12.69 21.97 -9.17
CA TRP A 63 -12.43 23.40 -9.09
C TRP A 63 -13.41 24.27 -9.88
N ASN A 64 -13.99 23.72 -10.95
CA ASN A 64 -14.81 24.45 -11.93
C ASN A 64 -16.32 24.18 -11.81
N THR A 65 -16.76 23.47 -10.78
CA THR A 65 -18.18 23.19 -10.55
C THR A 65 -18.57 23.36 -9.08
N THR A 66 -19.83 23.64 -8.82
CA THR A 66 -20.42 23.61 -7.48
C THR A 66 -20.84 22.19 -7.09
N ASP A 67 -21.12 21.34 -8.06
CA ASP A 67 -21.61 20.00 -7.85
C ASP A 67 -20.50 19.06 -7.34
N THR A 68 -20.93 17.98 -6.74
CA THR A 68 -20.05 16.90 -6.28
C THR A 68 -20.57 15.56 -6.73
N THR A 69 -19.67 14.61 -6.95
CA THR A 69 -20.03 13.23 -7.31
C THR A 69 -19.52 12.28 -6.24
N ARG A 70 -20.38 11.41 -5.72
CA ARG A 70 -19.99 10.39 -4.73
C ARG A 70 -19.12 9.33 -5.40
N ILE A 71 -17.92 9.14 -4.88
CA ILE A 71 -16.99 8.08 -5.26
C ILE A 71 -16.91 7.06 -4.12
N ARG A 72 -17.23 5.80 -4.41
CA ARG A 72 -17.08 4.69 -3.46
C ARG A 72 -15.98 3.77 -3.95
N LEU A 73 -15.03 3.46 -3.07
CA LEU A 73 -13.91 2.59 -3.38
C LEU A 73 -14.23 1.13 -3.06
N SER A 74 -13.90 0.23 -3.95
CA SER A 74 -14.00 -1.22 -3.73
C SER A 74 -12.68 -1.86 -3.26
N VAL A 75 -11.63 -1.05 -3.09
CA VAL A 75 -10.33 -1.46 -2.55
C VAL A 75 -10.07 -0.77 -1.22
N PRO A 76 -9.44 -1.45 -0.24
CA PRO A 76 -9.24 -0.91 1.10
C PRO A 76 -8.08 0.09 1.15
N GLY A 77 -8.10 0.93 2.19
CA GLY A 77 -7.02 1.83 2.57
C GLY A 77 -7.23 3.29 2.14
N ARG A 78 -7.01 4.20 3.09
CA ARG A 78 -7.13 5.65 2.87
C ARG A 78 -6.24 6.17 1.73
N HIS A 79 -5.08 5.54 1.50
CA HIS A 79 -4.19 5.89 0.38
C HIS A 79 -4.84 5.68 -1.00
N ASN A 80 -5.84 4.80 -1.11
CA ASN A 80 -6.58 4.61 -2.36
C ASN A 80 -7.52 5.77 -2.69
N ILE A 81 -7.83 6.67 -1.75
CA ILE A 81 -8.50 7.94 -2.04
C ILE A 81 -7.61 8.80 -2.95
N TYR A 82 -6.30 8.91 -2.65
CA TYR A 82 -5.35 9.62 -3.53
C TYR A 82 -5.24 8.99 -4.91
N ASN A 83 -5.21 7.66 -4.98
CA ASN A 83 -5.18 6.94 -6.26
C ASN A 83 -6.45 7.21 -7.08
N ALA A 84 -7.61 7.21 -6.45
CA ALA A 84 -8.88 7.53 -7.10
C ALA A 84 -8.96 9.00 -7.53
N LEU A 85 -8.48 9.95 -6.71
CA LEU A 85 -8.40 11.36 -7.09
C LEU A 85 -7.49 11.58 -8.29
N ALA A 86 -6.33 10.94 -8.33
CA ALA A 86 -5.42 10.99 -9.47
C ALA A 86 -6.08 10.41 -10.73
N MET A 87 -6.75 9.28 -10.62
CA MET A 87 -7.52 8.67 -11.70
C MET A 87 -8.63 9.61 -12.18
N CYS A 88 -9.44 10.16 -11.28
CA CYS A 88 -10.49 11.12 -11.62
C CYS A 88 -9.92 12.34 -12.33
N ALA A 89 -8.85 12.94 -11.82
CA ALA A 89 -8.22 14.12 -12.41
C ALA A 89 -7.77 13.86 -13.85
N VAL A 90 -7.15 12.72 -14.13
CA VAL A 90 -6.73 12.32 -15.48
C VAL A 90 -7.95 12.03 -16.37
N CYS A 91 -8.91 11.25 -15.90
CA CYS A 91 -10.10 10.88 -16.66
C CYS A 91 -10.94 12.10 -17.03
N ARG A 92 -11.13 13.03 -16.10
CA ARG A 92 -11.83 14.29 -16.33
C ARG A 92 -11.11 15.17 -17.36
N PHE A 93 -9.79 15.19 -17.31
CA PHE A 93 -8.97 15.93 -18.29
C PHE A 93 -9.12 15.39 -19.72
N VAL A 94 -9.27 14.08 -19.88
CA VAL A 94 -9.49 13.46 -21.21
C VAL A 94 -10.97 13.38 -21.60
N GLY A 95 -11.89 13.98 -20.83
CA GLY A 95 -13.29 14.18 -21.19
C GLY A 95 -14.28 13.14 -20.66
N LEU A 96 -13.86 12.21 -19.80
CA LEU A 96 -14.80 11.31 -19.12
C LEU A 96 -15.62 12.08 -18.07
N SER A 97 -16.87 11.64 -17.80
CA SER A 97 -17.71 12.25 -16.78
C SER A 97 -17.29 11.81 -15.36
N ALA A 98 -17.70 12.57 -14.34
CA ALA A 98 -17.44 12.20 -12.95
C ALA A 98 -18.19 10.91 -12.54
N GLU A 99 -19.37 10.67 -13.11
CA GLU A 99 -20.15 9.44 -12.91
C GLU A 99 -19.43 8.23 -13.49
N GLN A 100 -18.79 8.37 -14.66
CA GLN A 100 -17.97 7.31 -15.25
C GLN A 100 -16.76 6.99 -14.35
N CYS A 101 -16.14 8.01 -13.76
CA CYS A 101 -15.08 7.81 -12.77
C CYS A 101 -15.59 7.07 -11.51
N ALA A 102 -16.78 7.42 -11.03
CA ALA A 102 -17.42 6.77 -9.88
C ALA A 102 -17.71 5.29 -10.16
N GLU A 103 -18.26 4.99 -11.33
CA GLU A 103 -18.53 3.62 -11.79
C GLU A 103 -17.22 2.81 -11.90
N ALA A 104 -16.19 3.39 -12.50
CA ALA A 104 -14.87 2.74 -12.62
C ALA A 104 -14.25 2.45 -11.24
N ALA A 105 -14.31 3.38 -10.29
CA ALA A 105 -13.80 3.19 -8.93
C ALA A 105 -14.54 2.07 -8.18
N LEU A 106 -15.87 2.00 -8.33
CA LEU A 106 -16.71 0.96 -7.71
C LEU A 106 -16.43 -0.43 -8.30
N ASN A 107 -16.14 -0.52 -9.57
CA ASN A 107 -15.91 -1.77 -10.29
C ASN A 107 -14.44 -2.24 -10.23
N PHE A 108 -13.51 -1.39 -9.80
CA PHE A 108 -12.08 -1.72 -9.72
C PHE A 108 -11.82 -2.73 -8.61
N LYS A 109 -11.33 -3.92 -8.95
CA LYS A 109 -11.07 -5.02 -8.00
C LYS A 109 -9.64 -5.01 -7.40
N GLY A 110 -8.88 -3.98 -7.67
CA GLY A 110 -7.47 -3.88 -7.28
C GLY A 110 -6.51 -4.34 -8.38
N ALA A 111 -5.24 -4.06 -8.19
CA ALA A 111 -4.16 -4.61 -8.99
C ALA A 111 -3.63 -5.87 -8.33
N GLY A 112 -3.10 -6.79 -9.11
CA GLY A 112 -2.47 -7.99 -8.58
C GLY A 112 -1.36 -7.64 -7.57
N ARG A 113 -1.28 -8.37 -6.50
CA ARG A 113 -0.36 -8.12 -5.39
C ARG A 113 -0.54 -6.75 -4.70
N ARG A 114 -1.75 -6.19 -4.70
CA ARG A 114 -2.12 -4.97 -3.97
C ARG A 114 -3.33 -5.27 -3.11
N PHE A 115 -3.09 -5.68 -1.86
CA PHE A 115 -4.10 -6.19 -0.94
C PHE A 115 -4.95 -7.33 -1.57
N GLU A 116 -4.28 -8.19 -2.34
CA GLU A 116 -4.90 -9.26 -3.12
C GLU A 116 -5.28 -10.42 -2.22
N VAL A 117 -6.56 -10.82 -2.26
CA VAL A 117 -7.06 -11.97 -1.50
C VAL A 117 -6.68 -13.27 -2.20
N TYR A 118 -5.98 -14.15 -1.49
CA TYR A 118 -5.60 -15.49 -1.97
C TYR A 118 -6.57 -16.58 -1.52
N GLY A 119 -7.18 -16.44 -0.36
CA GLY A 119 -8.10 -17.41 0.21
C GLY A 119 -8.02 -17.45 1.73
N GLU A 120 -8.26 -18.63 2.30
CA GLU A 120 -8.24 -18.85 3.74
C GLU A 120 -7.26 -19.96 4.16
N CYS A 121 -6.71 -19.79 5.36
CA CYS A 121 -5.89 -20.78 6.05
C CYS A 121 -6.38 -20.93 7.49
N ASN A 122 -6.95 -22.08 7.87
CA ASN A 122 -7.51 -22.35 9.20
C ASN A 122 -8.55 -21.28 9.67
N GLY A 123 -9.33 -20.71 8.73
CA GLY A 123 -10.30 -19.65 9.01
C GLY A 123 -9.67 -18.26 9.20
N ALA A 124 -8.37 -18.10 8.92
CA ALA A 124 -7.71 -16.82 8.74
C ALA A 124 -7.75 -16.40 7.29
N LEU A 125 -8.06 -15.13 7.00
CA LEU A 125 -7.95 -14.59 5.65
C LEU A 125 -6.48 -14.40 5.26
N VAL A 126 -6.10 -14.86 4.06
CA VAL A 126 -4.74 -14.73 3.52
C VAL A 126 -4.74 -13.74 2.37
N ILE A 127 -3.94 -12.69 2.48
CA ILE A 127 -3.76 -11.67 1.45
C ILE A 127 -2.27 -11.47 1.12
N ASP A 128 -1.99 -10.91 -0.07
CA ASP A 128 -0.65 -10.51 -0.49
C ASP A 128 -0.62 -9.04 -0.85
N ASP A 129 0.47 -8.36 -0.46
CA ASP A 129 0.71 -6.98 -0.86
C ASP A 129 2.17 -6.77 -1.28
N TYR A 130 2.35 -6.00 -2.33
CA TYR A 130 3.66 -5.71 -2.94
C TYR A 130 4.51 -4.75 -2.10
N ALA A 131 3.97 -4.17 -1.02
CA ALA A 131 4.65 -3.23 -0.15
C ALA A 131 6.02 -3.78 0.31
N HIS A 132 7.06 -2.99 0.08
CA HIS A 132 8.45 -3.37 0.33
C HIS A 132 9.34 -2.20 0.78
N HIS A 133 8.77 -1.00 0.90
CA HIS A 133 9.39 0.19 1.51
C HIS A 133 8.67 0.47 2.84
N PRO A 134 9.34 0.93 3.91
CA PRO A 134 8.70 1.17 5.21
C PRO A 134 7.45 2.04 5.14
N THR A 135 7.44 3.07 4.28
CA THR A 135 6.26 3.93 4.08
C THR A 135 5.07 3.17 3.49
N GLU A 136 5.31 2.27 2.51
CA GLU A 136 4.28 1.42 1.91
C GLU A 136 3.78 0.40 2.93
N LEU A 137 4.70 -0.28 3.62
CA LEU A 137 4.39 -1.23 4.70
C LEU A 137 3.50 -0.58 5.77
N ARG A 138 3.82 0.64 6.19
CA ARG A 138 3.03 1.37 7.18
C ARG A 138 1.61 1.60 6.71
N ALA A 139 1.42 2.04 5.47
CA ALA A 139 0.10 2.27 4.89
C ALA A 139 -0.72 0.97 4.84
N THR A 140 -0.12 -0.11 4.32
CA THR A 140 -0.75 -1.42 4.20
C THR A 140 -1.08 -2.04 5.57
N LEU A 141 -0.14 -2.01 6.52
CA LEU A 141 -0.33 -2.61 7.84
C LEU A 141 -1.35 -1.83 8.70
N ASN A 142 -1.38 -0.50 8.62
CA ASN A 142 -2.40 0.29 9.28
C ASN A 142 -3.78 -0.02 8.70
N THR A 143 -3.92 -0.07 7.38
CA THR A 143 -5.16 -0.49 6.72
C THR A 143 -5.61 -1.88 7.22
N ALA A 144 -4.67 -2.83 7.28
CA ALA A 144 -4.96 -4.18 7.78
C ALA A 144 -5.44 -4.19 9.24
N LYS A 145 -4.85 -3.34 10.10
CA LYS A 145 -5.29 -3.19 11.52
C LYS A 145 -6.69 -2.58 11.62
N GLU A 146 -7.02 -1.60 10.78
CA GLU A 146 -8.34 -0.94 10.76
C GLU A 146 -9.47 -1.88 10.31
N MET A 147 -9.15 -3.00 9.65
CA MET A 147 -10.16 -3.96 9.19
C MET A 147 -10.80 -4.80 10.30
N GLY A 148 -10.33 -4.70 11.54
CA GLY A 148 -11.00 -5.28 12.71
C GLY A 148 -10.80 -6.79 12.88
N TYR A 149 -9.78 -7.40 12.28
CA TYR A 149 -9.39 -8.79 12.53
C TYR A 149 -8.85 -8.96 13.96
N LYS A 150 -8.95 -10.17 14.50
CA LYS A 150 -8.51 -10.47 15.88
C LYS A 150 -7.00 -10.29 16.06
N ARG A 151 -6.22 -10.78 15.09
CA ARG A 151 -4.77 -10.63 15.03
C ARG A 151 -4.34 -10.37 13.59
N LEU A 152 -3.32 -9.55 13.43
CA LEU A 152 -2.62 -9.32 12.18
C LEU A 152 -1.28 -10.06 12.21
N ILE A 153 -1.13 -11.04 11.32
CA ILE A 153 0.12 -11.78 11.10
C ILE A 153 0.74 -11.29 9.80
N ALA A 154 1.90 -10.63 9.88
CA ALA A 154 2.65 -10.19 8.71
C ALA A 154 3.80 -11.15 8.40
N VAL A 155 3.87 -11.65 7.17
CA VAL A 155 4.97 -12.46 6.65
C VAL A 155 5.77 -11.60 5.68
N HIS A 156 6.92 -11.08 6.13
CA HIS A 156 7.67 -10.10 5.36
C HIS A 156 8.96 -10.70 4.77
N GLN A 157 9.16 -10.47 3.45
CA GLN A 157 10.42 -10.74 2.76
C GLN A 157 11.13 -9.41 2.50
N PRO A 158 12.20 -9.07 3.26
CA PRO A 158 12.99 -7.88 2.96
C PRO A 158 13.59 -8.00 1.55
N PHE A 159 13.61 -6.87 0.83
CA PHE A 159 14.07 -6.84 -0.56
C PHE A 159 15.21 -5.86 -0.73
N THR A 160 16.34 -6.38 -1.18
CA THR A 160 17.70 -5.89 -1.31
C THR A 160 18.40 -5.60 0.03
N TYR A 161 19.69 -5.94 0.06
CA TYR A 161 20.52 -5.72 1.25
C TYR A 161 20.72 -4.23 1.51
N SER A 162 21.00 -3.46 0.45
CA SER A 162 21.26 -2.02 0.54
C SER A 162 20.06 -1.26 1.14
N ARG A 163 18.83 -1.53 0.67
CA ARG A 163 17.62 -0.91 1.20
C ARG A 163 17.37 -1.31 2.65
N THR A 164 17.48 -2.61 2.95
CA THR A 164 17.24 -3.12 4.30
C THR A 164 18.22 -2.50 5.29
N LYS A 165 19.47 -2.30 4.89
CA LYS A 165 20.51 -1.67 5.70
C LYS A 165 20.26 -0.16 5.88
N MET A 166 19.97 0.55 4.79
CA MET A 166 19.75 2.00 4.80
C MET A 166 18.54 2.40 5.62
N LEU A 167 17.45 1.62 5.57
CA LEU A 167 16.18 1.90 6.23
C LEU A 167 15.93 0.97 7.44
N PHE A 168 17.00 0.46 8.05
CA PHE A 168 16.90 -0.56 9.09
C PHE A 168 15.95 -0.19 10.23
N ASN A 169 16.12 1.00 10.81
CA ASN A 169 15.28 1.46 11.92
C ASN A 169 13.83 1.67 11.49
N ASP A 170 13.59 2.18 10.29
CA ASP A 170 12.25 2.36 9.75
C ASP A 170 11.55 1.00 9.55
N PHE A 171 12.28 -0.03 9.11
CA PHE A 171 11.76 -1.41 9.03
C PHE A 171 11.45 -1.97 10.41
N VAL A 172 12.33 -1.80 11.38
CA VAL A 172 12.10 -2.22 12.76
C VAL A 172 10.82 -1.60 13.31
N ASP A 173 10.62 -0.30 13.10
CA ASP A 173 9.46 0.42 13.63
C ASP A 173 8.16 -0.03 12.97
N VAL A 174 8.15 -0.16 11.63
CA VAL A 174 6.93 -0.53 10.91
C VAL A 174 6.53 -1.99 11.14
N LEU A 175 7.51 -2.88 11.30
CA LEU A 175 7.26 -4.31 11.52
C LEU A 175 6.88 -4.66 12.97
N LYS A 176 6.76 -3.67 13.86
CA LYS A 176 6.11 -3.77 15.16
C LYS A 176 4.59 -3.52 15.13
N ILE A 177 4.04 -3.06 14.00
CA ILE A 177 2.60 -2.80 13.86
C ILE A 177 1.78 -4.10 13.91
N PRO A 178 2.17 -5.21 13.22
CA PRO A 178 1.46 -6.47 13.34
C PRO A 178 1.53 -7.06 14.75
N ASP A 179 0.57 -7.92 15.08
CA ASP A 179 0.61 -8.68 16.34
C ASP A 179 1.71 -9.74 16.30
N ILE A 180 1.96 -10.30 15.11
CA ILE A 180 3.06 -11.25 14.88
C ILE A 180 3.73 -10.89 13.55
N THR A 181 5.06 -10.81 13.56
CA THR A 181 5.87 -10.63 12.35
C THR A 181 6.71 -11.86 12.10
N VAL A 182 6.53 -12.47 10.92
CA VAL A 182 7.35 -13.59 10.43
C VAL A 182 8.31 -13.03 9.36
N LEU A 183 9.60 -13.25 9.53
CA LEU A 183 10.66 -12.75 8.64
C LEU A 183 11.30 -13.90 7.87
N THR A 184 11.28 -13.80 6.54
CA THR A 184 12.05 -14.69 5.65
C THR A 184 13.46 -14.12 5.40
N PRO A 185 14.39 -14.87 4.79
CA PRO A 185 15.67 -14.32 4.35
C PRO A 185 15.50 -13.11 3.43
N ILE A 186 16.48 -12.20 3.47
CA ILE A 186 16.53 -11.05 2.55
C ILE A 186 16.67 -11.58 1.12
N MET A 187 15.79 -11.13 0.23
CA MET A 187 15.93 -11.38 -1.20
C MET A 187 16.86 -10.33 -1.82
N GLY A 188 18.11 -10.71 -2.05
CA GLY A 188 19.14 -9.78 -2.55
C GLY A 188 18.91 -9.29 -3.98
N SER A 189 18.09 -10.00 -4.79
CA SER A 189 17.88 -9.70 -6.19
C SER A 189 19.19 -9.70 -6.99
N ARG A 190 19.65 -8.55 -7.48
CA ARG A 190 20.90 -8.39 -8.23
C ARG A 190 22.08 -7.97 -7.36
N GLU A 191 21.86 -7.75 -6.07
CA GLU A 191 22.92 -7.37 -5.14
C GLU A 191 23.70 -8.60 -4.67
N PRO A 192 25.02 -8.50 -4.53
CA PRO A 192 25.80 -9.52 -3.85
C PRO A 192 25.36 -9.63 -2.39
N ASN A 193 25.53 -10.81 -1.80
CA ASN A 193 25.24 -11.03 -0.39
C ASN A 193 26.06 -10.08 0.49
N ASP A 194 25.37 -9.31 1.34
CA ASP A 194 25.99 -8.47 2.37
C ASP A 194 25.77 -9.11 3.76
N PRO A 195 26.79 -9.78 4.34
CA PRO A 195 26.65 -10.43 5.64
C PRO A 195 26.50 -9.43 6.80
N THR A 196 26.69 -8.12 6.54
CA THR A 196 26.52 -7.09 7.57
C THR A 196 25.05 -6.78 7.87
N ILE A 197 24.11 -7.24 7.03
CA ILE A 197 22.66 -7.10 7.24
C ILE A 197 21.95 -8.43 6.98
N THR A 198 21.11 -8.85 7.92
CA THR A 198 20.34 -10.10 7.84
C THR A 198 18.96 -9.91 8.43
N SER A 199 18.00 -10.75 8.05
CA SER A 199 16.67 -10.78 8.68
C SER A 199 16.74 -11.11 10.17
N ALA A 200 17.75 -11.86 10.62
CA ALA A 200 17.98 -12.12 12.03
C ALA A 200 18.29 -10.84 12.83
N LYS A 201 18.99 -9.87 12.24
CA LYS A 201 19.24 -8.56 12.88
C LYS A 201 17.97 -7.74 13.01
N LEU A 202 17.06 -7.81 12.03
CA LEU A 202 15.73 -7.19 12.15
C LEU A 202 14.93 -7.88 13.24
N ALA A 203 14.85 -9.22 13.22
CA ALA A 203 14.11 -10.01 14.19
C ALA A 203 14.55 -9.71 15.63
N ALA A 204 15.85 -9.53 15.87
CA ALA A 204 16.40 -9.20 17.19
C ALA A 204 15.89 -7.87 17.77
N GLN A 205 15.37 -6.96 16.93
CA GLN A 205 14.83 -5.66 17.33
C GLN A 205 13.30 -5.62 17.34
N ILE A 206 12.63 -6.72 16.95
CA ILE A 206 11.16 -6.83 16.87
C ILE A 206 10.72 -7.90 17.88
N PRO A 207 10.22 -7.51 19.07
CA PRO A 207 9.82 -8.47 20.09
C PRO A 207 8.77 -9.46 19.57
N GLY A 208 8.96 -10.75 19.83
CA GLY A 208 8.04 -11.81 19.45
C GLY A 208 8.03 -12.14 17.95
N SER A 209 8.94 -11.56 17.16
CA SER A 209 9.06 -11.93 15.75
C SER A 209 9.57 -13.36 15.57
N VAL A 210 9.17 -13.97 14.46
CA VAL A 210 9.56 -15.34 14.07
C VAL A 210 10.50 -15.25 12.87
N LEU A 211 11.66 -15.89 12.95
CA LEU A 211 12.59 -16.01 11.84
C LEU A 211 12.45 -17.40 11.21
N VAL A 212 12.32 -17.42 9.89
CA VAL A 212 12.24 -18.64 9.09
C VAL A 212 13.29 -18.61 7.98
N ASN A 213 13.67 -19.79 7.44
CA ASN A 213 14.76 -19.88 6.46
C ASN A 213 14.27 -20.05 5.01
N SER A 214 12.96 -20.21 4.80
CA SER A 214 12.38 -20.39 3.46
C SER A 214 10.93 -19.93 3.42
N LEU A 215 10.40 -19.78 2.19
CA LEU A 215 8.97 -19.51 1.96
C LEU A 215 8.10 -20.68 2.41
N GLN A 216 8.63 -21.92 2.29
CA GLN A 216 7.93 -23.12 2.77
C GLN A 216 7.79 -23.09 4.29
N GLU A 217 8.88 -22.82 5.02
CA GLU A 217 8.83 -22.70 6.48
C GLU A 217 7.88 -21.59 6.94
N ALA A 218 7.83 -20.45 6.20
CA ALA A 218 6.87 -19.37 6.47
C ALA A 218 5.43 -19.86 6.33
N ALA A 219 5.12 -20.57 5.23
CA ALA A 219 3.80 -21.11 4.99
C ALA A 219 3.42 -22.18 6.05
N ASP A 220 4.34 -23.05 6.41
CA ASP A 220 4.10 -24.10 7.39
C ASP A 220 3.90 -23.51 8.78
N TRP A 221 4.67 -22.48 9.14
CA TRP A 221 4.47 -21.76 10.39
C TRP A 221 3.06 -21.12 10.45
N VAL A 222 2.60 -20.48 9.37
CA VAL A 222 1.26 -19.91 9.31
C VAL A 222 0.19 -20.99 9.44
N LYS A 223 0.32 -22.11 8.73
CA LYS A 223 -0.61 -23.26 8.84
C LYS A 223 -0.71 -23.82 10.26
N GLN A 224 0.36 -23.76 11.03
CA GLN A 224 0.37 -24.24 12.42
C GLN A 224 -0.18 -23.25 13.42
N ASN A 225 -0.08 -21.93 13.15
CA ASN A 225 -0.33 -20.88 14.14
C ASN A 225 -1.52 -19.97 13.83
N ALA A 226 -1.98 -19.91 12.57
CA ALA A 226 -3.13 -19.12 12.19
C ALA A 226 -4.42 -19.70 12.77
N GLN A 227 -5.30 -18.79 13.20
CA GLN A 227 -6.57 -19.11 13.86
C GLN A 227 -7.74 -18.39 13.17
N PRO A 228 -8.98 -18.88 13.36
CA PRO A 228 -10.16 -18.21 12.84
C PRO A 228 -10.28 -16.76 13.34
N GLY A 229 -10.44 -15.85 12.38
CA GLY A 229 -10.53 -14.41 12.62
C GLY A 229 -9.20 -13.67 12.56
N ASP A 230 -8.09 -14.34 12.25
CA ASP A 230 -6.82 -13.69 11.93
C ASP A 230 -6.83 -13.13 10.51
N LEU A 231 -6.02 -12.11 10.28
CA LEU A 231 -5.58 -11.66 8.96
C LEU A 231 -4.10 -11.99 8.78
N VAL A 232 -3.79 -12.79 7.77
CA VAL A 232 -2.41 -13.10 7.36
C VAL A 232 -2.10 -12.28 6.12
N ILE A 233 -1.02 -11.48 6.16
CA ILE A 233 -0.58 -10.69 5.02
C ILE A 233 0.86 -11.03 4.65
N THR A 234 1.11 -11.42 3.41
CA THR A 234 2.47 -11.50 2.87
C THR A 234 2.88 -10.15 2.27
N LEU A 235 4.12 -9.72 2.54
CA LEU A 235 4.61 -8.38 2.21
C LEU A 235 5.98 -8.46 1.55
N GLY A 236 6.08 -7.87 0.35
CA GLY A 236 7.35 -7.77 -0.37
C GLY A 236 7.20 -7.79 -1.88
N CYS A 237 8.15 -7.18 -2.59
CA CYS A 237 8.16 -7.14 -4.06
C CYS A 237 8.87 -8.34 -4.71
N GLY A 238 9.44 -9.23 -3.89
CA GLY A 238 10.04 -10.49 -4.34
C GLY A 238 9.02 -11.58 -4.61
N ASP A 239 9.37 -12.80 -4.28
CA ASP A 239 8.55 -13.98 -4.53
C ASP A 239 7.72 -14.44 -3.33
N ILE A 240 7.60 -13.63 -2.29
CA ILE A 240 6.86 -13.92 -1.04
C ILE A 240 5.40 -14.34 -1.29
N TYR A 241 4.75 -13.84 -2.34
CA TYR A 241 3.41 -14.24 -2.75
C TYR A 241 3.25 -15.75 -2.97
N LYS A 242 4.37 -16.45 -3.26
CA LYS A 242 4.35 -17.94 -3.36
C LYS A 242 4.02 -18.58 -2.01
N ALA A 243 4.44 -17.96 -0.90
CA ALA A 243 4.06 -18.44 0.43
C ALA A 243 2.54 -18.34 0.64
N SER A 244 1.87 -17.24 0.20
CA SER A 244 0.40 -17.16 0.25
C SER A 244 -0.26 -18.32 -0.50
N LYS A 245 0.24 -18.66 -1.69
CA LYS A 245 -0.27 -19.82 -2.45
C LYS A 245 -0.07 -21.16 -1.74
N MET A 246 1.02 -21.30 -0.99
CA MET A 246 1.29 -22.50 -0.20
C MET A 246 0.42 -22.58 1.07
N MET A 247 -0.04 -21.43 1.61
CA MET A 247 -0.88 -21.36 2.82
C MET A 247 -2.32 -21.79 2.54
N VAL A 248 -2.87 -21.36 1.41
CA VAL A 248 -4.26 -21.62 1.03
C VAL A 248 -4.41 -22.97 0.34
N LYS A 249 -5.61 -23.54 0.46
CA LYS A 249 -5.97 -24.83 -0.18
C LYS A 249 -6.69 -24.58 -1.51
#